data_7191cd6b0a76044c8e79dff372b7918d
#
_entry.id   7191cd6b0a76044c8e79dff372b7918d
#
_cell.length_a   1.000
_cell.length_b   1.000
_cell.length_c   1.000
_cell.angle_alpha   90.00
_cell.angle_beta   90.00
_cell.angle_gamma   90.00
#
_symmetry.space_group_name_H-M   'P 1'
#
loop_
_entity.id
_entity.type
_entity.pdbx_description
1 polymer ?
#
loop_
_entity_poly.entity_id
_entity_poly.type
_entity_poly.pdbx_seq_one_letter_code
_entity_poly.pdbx_strand_id
1 'polypeptide(L)'
;MGSNVVASFTCPDCKKEFEAKICEVTKAVYPCPYCRDTKILANHMDLETYLKKNNREDILNCIRPDSPYQASEVSYSSNKTLFLNCPECGSKWEVSANHLTGHSISYMCGNCNQTTNFISKPEQYAVRIAMGFARENGIPNAFDEVRHIFGYSNKYGVDFVDNTRKVCMEYNGVYWHKDKKRVDCYKFIKIHNAGYTFIRILEPGLKAFDKKYDIVLPKNYKHGNEYESKIMENLGYKLISLFEEIYNYKATPEIQKLVDFKEFEKWYDIYRKRISAKATENAAKCTA
;
A
#
# COMPACT_ATOMS: atom_id res chain seq x y z
N MET A 1 18.61 8.21 48.10
CA MET A 1 18.78 9.38 47.20
C MET A 1 19.77 9.01 46.12
N GLY A 2 19.38 9.07 44.83
CA GLY A 2 20.29 8.72 43.75
C GLY A 2 21.23 9.88 43.42
N SER A 3 22.51 9.58 43.17
CA SER A 3 23.52 10.57 42.78
C SER A 3 23.30 11.02 41.31
N ASN A 4 23.38 12.32 41.06
CA ASN A 4 23.37 12.89 39.71
C ASN A 4 24.76 12.84 39.03
N VAL A 5 25.73 12.18 39.65
CA VAL A 5 27.05 11.98 39.07
C VAL A 5 26.92 11.08 37.83
N VAL A 6 27.55 11.49 36.73
CA VAL A 6 27.68 10.68 35.51
C VAL A 6 28.88 9.75 35.71
N ALA A 7 28.68 8.49 35.40
CA ALA A 7 29.70 7.45 35.44
C ALA A 7 29.63 6.59 34.17
N SER A 8 30.76 5.96 33.83
CA SER A 8 30.82 4.97 32.75
C SER A 8 30.44 3.61 33.27
N PHE A 9 29.61 2.92 32.51
CA PHE A 9 29.12 1.58 32.80
C PHE A 9 29.34 0.66 31.58
N THR A 10 29.63 -0.59 31.87
CA THR A 10 29.66 -1.65 30.83
C THR A 10 28.38 -2.48 30.95
N CYS A 11 27.62 -2.60 29.87
CA CYS A 11 26.41 -3.40 29.86
C CYS A 11 26.77 -4.90 29.98
N PRO A 12 26.15 -5.65 30.92
CA PRO A 12 26.41 -7.08 31.05
C PRO A 12 25.91 -7.90 29.84
N ASP A 13 24.89 -7.41 29.13
CA ASP A 13 24.27 -8.12 28.01
C ASP A 13 25.00 -7.84 26.67
N CYS A 14 25.07 -6.58 26.24
CA CYS A 14 25.66 -6.22 24.95
C CYS A 14 27.15 -5.84 25.02
N LYS A 15 27.79 -5.83 26.22
CA LYS A 15 29.20 -5.52 26.47
C LYS A 15 29.63 -4.12 26.01
N LYS A 16 28.69 -3.21 25.73
CA LYS A 16 29.00 -1.83 25.34
C LYS A 16 29.15 -0.93 26.54
N GLU A 17 30.08 0.00 26.42
CA GLU A 17 30.27 1.06 27.38
C GLU A 17 29.31 2.22 27.09
N PHE A 18 28.75 2.82 28.14
CA PHE A 18 27.88 3.99 28.06
C PHE A 18 28.01 4.84 29.30
N GLU A 19 27.78 6.11 29.14
CA GLU A 19 27.73 7.08 30.24
C GLU A 19 26.29 7.33 30.64
N ALA A 20 26.00 7.31 31.93
CA ALA A 20 24.72 7.64 32.49
C ALA A 20 24.83 8.15 33.92
N LYS A 21 23.79 8.82 34.40
CA LYS A 21 23.71 9.19 35.81
C LYS A 21 23.47 7.97 36.68
N ILE A 22 24.18 7.87 37.78
CA ILE A 22 24.04 6.74 38.71
C ILE A 22 22.58 6.55 39.14
N CYS A 23 21.84 7.63 39.39
CA CYS A 23 20.44 7.58 39.75
C CYS A 23 19.51 7.03 38.64
N GLU A 24 19.90 7.16 37.40
CA GLU A 24 19.14 6.64 36.24
C GLU A 24 19.39 5.14 36.09
N VAL A 25 20.63 4.70 36.22
CA VAL A 25 21.02 3.28 36.13
C VAL A 25 20.40 2.46 37.27
N THR A 26 20.39 3.02 38.50
CA THR A 26 19.81 2.28 39.64
C THR A 26 18.31 2.19 39.66
N LYS A 27 17.60 3.04 38.90
CA LYS A 27 16.13 3.04 38.80
C LYS A 27 15.60 2.30 37.59
N ALA A 28 16.41 2.13 36.55
CA ALA A 28 15.97 1.54 35.30
C ALA A 28 16.07 0.01 35.35
N VAL A 29 15.02 -0.67 34.89
CA VAL A 29 15.04 -2.14 34.69
C VAL A 29 16.09 -2.52 33.64
N TYR A 30 16.23 -1.68 32.59
CA TYR A 30 17.24 -1.82 31.55
C TYR A 30 18.01 -0.51 31.40
N PRO A 31 19.10 -0.31 32.11
CA PRO A 31 19.82 0.96 32.13
C PRO A 31 20.64 1.22 30.86
N CYS A 32 21.00 0.21 30.11
CA CYS A 32 21.81 0.33 28.91
C CYS A 32 21.03 1.00 27.76
N PRO A 33 21.48 2.14 27.21
CA PRO A 33 20.79 2.82 26.12
C PRO A 33 20.78 2.03 24.80
N TYR A 34 21.74 1.13 24.62
CA TYR A 34 21.79 0.24 23.45
C TYR A 34 20.75 -0.89 23.56
N CYS A 35 20.59 -1.52 24.73
CA CYS A 35 19.58 -2.55 24.96
C CYS A 35 18.15 -1.98 25.03
N ARG A 36 18.03 -0.67 25.33
CA ARG A 36 16.73 0.06 25.35
C ARG A 36 16.36 0.68 24.02
N ASP A 37 17.10 0.44 22.95
CA ASP A 37 16.90 1.01 21.61
C ASP A 37 16.97 2.54 21.53
N THR A 38 17.49 3.22 22.56
CA THR A 38 17.70 4.68 22.53
C THR A 38 18.99 5.06 21.81
N LYS A 39 19.94 4.14 21.70
CA LYS A 39 21.12 4.24 20.85
C LYS A 39 21.24 2.98 20.00
N ILE A 40 21.56 3.14 18.73
CA ILE A 40 21.72 2.01 17.78
C ILE A 40 23.11 1.40 18.01
N LEU A 41 23.14 0.11 18.20
CA LEU A 41 24.36 -0.66 18.22
C LEU A 41 24.61 -1.22 16.82
N ALA A 42 25.49 -0.55 16.07
CA ALA A 42 25.85 -0.99 14.71
C ALA A 42 26.35 -2.45 14.73
N ASN A 43 25.99 -3.22 13.71
CA ASN A 43 26.27 -4.64 13.54
C ASN A 43 25.64 -5.55 14.63
N HIS A 44 24.62 -5.07 15.35
CA HIS A 44 23.94 -5.91 16.35
C HIS A 44 22.44 -5.61 16.45
N MET A 45 22.06 -4.34 16.49
CA MET A 45 20.67 -3.89 16.69
C MET A 45 20.12 -3.10 15.51
N ASP A 46 20.93 -2.84 14.49
CA ASP A 46 20.47 -2.18 13.28
C ASP A 46 19.61 -3.12 12.42
N LEU A 47 18.74 -2.54 11.62
CA LEU A 47 17.82 -3.27 10.76
C LEU A 47 18.56 -4.10 9.70
N GLU A 48 19.68 -3.61 9.18
CA GLU A 48 20.46 -4.32 8.16
C GLU A 48 20.99 -5.63 8.73
N THR A 49 21.64 -5.58 9.89
CA THR A 49 22.16 -6.77 10.59
C THR A 49 21.04 -7.74 10.95
N TYR A 50 19.90 -7.22 11.43
CA TYR A 50 18.73 -8.04 11.75
C TYR A 50 18.20 -8.79 10.50
N LEU A 51 18.02 -8.08 9.38
CA LEU A 51 17.50 -8.67 8.16
C LEU A 51 18.46 -9.73 7.57
N LYS A 52 19.76 -9.45 7.55
CA LYS A 52 20.79 -10.42 7.11
C LYS A 52 20.78 -11.67 7.99
N LYS A 53 20.73 -11.52 9.32
CA LYS A 53 20.68 -12.64 10.27
C LYS A 53 19.43 -13.52 10.11
N ASN A 54 18.34 -12.94 9.63
CA ASN A 54 17.08 -13.64 9.40
C ASN A 54 16.87 -14.05 7.93
N ASN A 55 17.92 -14.01 7.09
CA ASN A 55 17.88 -14.33 5.65
C ASN A 55 16.83 -13.49 4.87
N ARG A 56 16.72 -12.20 5.21
CA ARG A 56 15.76 -11.26 4.64
C ARG A 56 16.44 -10.11 3.89
N GLU A 57 17.50 -10.43 3.17
CA GLU A 57 18.23 -9.48 2.30
C GLU A 57 17.37 -8.97 1.15
N ASP A 58 16.34 -9.73 0.80
CA ASP A 58 15.30 -9.32 -0.15
C ASP A 58 14.70 -7.95 0.20
N ILE A 59 14.49 -7.68 1.50
CA ILE A 59 13.97 -6.40 1.99
C ILE A 59 14.99 -5.27 1.82
N LEU A 60 16.28 -5.55 2.06
CA LEU A 60 17.33 -4.54 1.91
C LEU A 60 17.39 -3.99 0.49
N ASN A 61 17.22 -4.87 -0.50
CA ASN A 61 17.22 -4.51 -1.91
C ASN A 61 16.01 -3.68 -2.32
N CYS A 62 14.97 -3.63 -1.48
CA CYS A 62 13.78 -2.81 -1.71
C CYS A 62 13.92 -1.39 -1.15
N ILE A 63 14.87 -1.13 -0.22
CA ILE A 63 15.05 0.18 0.40
C ILE A 63 15.59 1.14 -0.65
N ARG A 64 14.91 2.28 -0.77
CA ARG A 64 15.24 3.29 -1.78
C ARG A 64 16.45 4.13 -1.35
N PRO A 65 17.29 4.57 -2.31
CA PRO A 65 18.41 5.47 -2.00
C PRO A 65 17.98 6.82 -1.40
N ASP A 66 16.76 7.30 -1.73
CA ASP A 66 16.17 8.55 -1.21
C ASP A 66 15.35 8.33 0.07
N SER A 67 15.43 7.16 0.70
CA SER A 67 14.85 6.93 2.01
C SER A 67 15.51 7.85 3.05
N PRO A 68 14.72 8.46 3.99
CA PRO A 68 15.26 9.35 5.02
C PRO A 68 16.24 8.63 5.95
N TYR A 69 16.21 7.32 5.98
CA TYR A 69 17.12 6.46 6.73
C TYR A 69 17.49 5.23 5.90
N GLN A 70 18.73 4.78 6.04
CA GLN A 70 19.16 3.49 5.53
C GLN A 70 19.04 2.41 6.63
N ALA A 71 19.05 1.13 6.24
CA ALA A 71 18.85 0.04 7.20
C ALA A 71 19.89 -0.02 8.33
N SER A 72 21.15 0.39 8.04
CA SER A 72 22.22 0.47 9.03
C SER A 72 22.07 1.63 10.03
N GLU A 73 21.19 2.59 9.75
CA GLU A 73 20.99 3.81 10.53
C GLU A 73 19.80 3.74 11.48
N VAL A 74 19.05 2.66 11.44
CA VAL A 74 17.85 2.47 12.24
C VAL A 74 17.87 1.15 12.99
N SER A 75 17.36 1.16 14.23
CA SER A 75 17.13 -0.09 14.97
C SER A 75 16.01 -0.88 14.32
N TYR A 76 16.13 -2.21 14.31
CA TYR A 76 15.11 -3.11 13.77
C TYR A 76 13.75 -2.98 14.48
N SER A 77 13.72 -2.48 15.71
CA SER A 77 12.48 -2.25 16.50
C SER A 77 11.98 -0.80 16.45
N SER A 78 12.60 0.05 15.64
CA SER A 78 12.32 1.47 15.56
C SER A 78 11.02 1.79 14.82
N ASN A 79 10.31 2.83 15.25
CA ASN A 79 9.19 3.44 14.52
C ASN A 79 9.62 4.37 13.38
N LYS A 80 10.94 4.52 13.12
CA LYS A 80 11.43 5.31 11.99
C LYS A 80 10.97 4.72 10.68
N THR A 81 10.47 5.59 9.81
CA THR A 81 9.91 5.20 8.50
C THR A 81 11.01 5.13 7.44
N LEU A 82 11.00 4.05 6.68
CA LEU A 82 11.84 3.85 5.51
C LEU A 82 10.98 3.90 4.25
N PHE A 83 11.58 4.29 3.13
CA PHE A 83 10.96 4.27 1.81
C PHE A 83 11.45 3.04 1.04
N LEU A 84 10.51 2.26 0.53
CA LEU A 84 10.79 1.04 -0.21
C LEU A 84 10.16 1.08 -1.60
N ASN A 85 10.73 0.29 -2.51
CA ASN A 85 10.07 -0.11 -3.76
C ASN A 85 9.53 -1.52 -3.59
N CYS A 86 8.29 -1.74 -3.99
CA CYS A 86 7.72 -3.09 -3.98
C CYS A 86 8.44 -3.97 -5.01
N PRO A 87 8.95 -5.14 -4.62
CA PRO A 87 9.67 -6.03 -5.55
C PRO A 87 8.75 -6.64 -6.61
N GLU A 88 7.43 -6.68 -6.37
CA GLU A 88 6.47 -7.28 -7.29
C GLU A 88 5.92 -6.29 -8.33
N CYS A 89 5.58 -5.06 -7.92
CA CYS A 89 4.94 -4.08 -8.79
C CYS A 89 5.73 -2.78 -8.97
N GLY A 90 6.88 -2.62 -8.28
CA GLY A 90 7.68 -1.41 -8.32
C GLY A 90 7.08 -0.21 -7.59
N SER A 91 5.90 -0.34 -6.98
CA SER A 91 5.26 0.76 -6.26
C SER A 91 6.10 1.20 -5.08
N LYS A 92 6.18 2.52 -4.89
CA LYS A 92 6.79 3.12 -3.70
C LYS A 92 5.86 2.98 -2.52
N TRP A 93 6.40 2.68 -1.34
CA TRP A 93 5.63 2.64 -0.10
C TRP A 93 6.51 2.96 1.09
N GLU A 94 5.85 3.36 2.18
CA GLU A 94 6.50 3.76 3.42
C GLU A 94 6.16 2.77 4.52
N VAL A 95 7.15 2.40 5.31
CA VAL A 95 6.99 1.41 6.38
C VAL A 95 7.98 1.67 7.50
N SER A 96 7.57 1.46 8.74
CA SER A 96 8.48 1.57 9.88
C SER A 96 9.35 0.31 10.01
N ALA A 97 10.56 0.49 10.55
CA ALA A 97 11.52 -0.60 10.73
C ALA A 97 10.94 -1.76 11.57
N ASN A 98 10.24 -1.46 12.66
CA ASN A 98 9.58 -2.47 13.49
C ASN A 98 8.47 -3.24 12.74
N HIS A 99 7.83 -2.63 11.76
CA HIS A 99 6.87 -3.30 10.91
C HIS A 99 7.53 -4.32 9.97
N LEU A 100 8.73 -4.00 9.49
CA LEU A 100 9.53 -4.92 8.66
C LEU A 100 10.08 -6.13 9.42
N THR A 101 10.06 -6.10 10.74
CA THR A 101 10.64 -7.14 11.60
C THR A 101 9.60 -7.89 12.46
N GLY A 102 8.34 -7.44 12.45
CA GLY A 102 7.23 -8.06 13.19
C GLY A 102 6.77 -9.41 12.61
N HIS A 103 6.00 -10.17 13.37
CA HIS A 103 5.55 -11.52 12.99
C HIS A 103 4.59 -11.59 11.81
N SER A 104 3.95 -10.49 11.44
CA SER A 104 2.99 -10.42 10.34
C SER A 104 3.59 -9.76 9.09
N ILE A 105 4.86 -9.97 8.82
CA ILE A 105 5.58 -9.17 7.84
C ILE A 105 5.11 -9.40 6.44
N SER A 106 4.64 -8.34 5.89
CA SER A 106 4.65 -8.15 4.47
C SER A 106 5.61 -7.00 4.13
N TYR A 107 6.66 -7.34 3.43
CA TYR A 107 7.58 -6.38 2.82
C TYR A 107 7.10 -5.86 1.47
N MET A 108 5.96 -6.31 1.04
CA MET A 108 5.29 -5.83 -0.17
C MET A 108 4.42 -4.62 0.15
N CYS A 109 4.24 -3.77 -0.84
CA CYS A 109 3.32 -2.63 -0.73
C CYS A 109 1.90 -3.11 -0.39
N GLY A 110 1.09 -2.24 0.19
CA GLY A 110 -0.28 -2.58 0.56
C GLY A 110 -1.13 -3.15 -0.57
N ASN A 111 -0.77 -2.89 -1.84
CA ASN A 111 -1.47 -3.41 -3.01
C ASN A 111 -1.11 -4.87 -3.31
N CYS A 112 0.16 -5.24 -3.18
CA CYS A 112 0.63 -6.61 -3.43
C CYS A 112 0.45 -7.52 -2.23
N ASN A 113 0.39 -6.94 -1.04
CA ASN A 113 0.20 -7.66 0.22
C ASN A 113 -1.24 -7.74 0.67
N GLN A 114 -2.15 -7.26 -0.10
CA GLN A 114 -3.56 -7.42 0.26
C GLN A 114 -3.86 -8.92 0.37
N THR A 115 -4.16 -9.33 1.58
CA THR A 115 -4.81 -10.61 1.80
C THR A 115 -6.01 -10.66 0.86
N THR A 116 -6.04 -11.63 0.01
CA THR A 116 -6.88 -11.82 -1.18
C THR A 116 -8.39 -11.64 -1.01
N ASN A 117 -8.85 -11.31 0.18
CA ASN A 117 -10.25 -11.34 0.54
C ASN A 117 -11.00 -10.02 0.30
N PHE A 118 -10.34 -8.93 -0.09
CA PHE A 118 -10.96 -7.61 -0.07
C PHE A 118 -10.92 -6.83 -1.40
N ILE A 119 -10.18 -7.29 -2.42
CA ILE A 119 -10.18 -6.62 -3.72
C ILE A 119 -11.02 -7.42 -4.70
N SER A 120 -12.06 -6.78 -5.21
CA SER A 120 -12.93 -7.41 -6.19
C SER A 120 -12.23 -7.52 -7.55
N LYS A 121 -12.55 -8.58 -8.29
CA LYS A 121 -12.02 -8.77 -9.66
C LYS A 121 -12.30 -7.56 -10.57
N PRO A 122 -13.51 -6.97 -10.58
CA PRO A 122 -13.79 -5.77 -11.40
C PRO A 122 -13.02 -4.53 -10.97
N GLU A 123 -12.78 -4.33 -9.69
CA GLU A 123 -11.94 -3.26 -9.16
C GLU A 123 -10.52 -3.37 -9.71
N GLN A 124 -9.90 -4.55 -9.62
CA GLN A 124 -8.57 -4.81 -10.17
C GLN A 124 -8.50 -4.57 -11.68
N TYR A 125 -9.53 -4.94 -12.41
CA TYR A 125 -9.61 -4.68 -13.83
C TYR A 125 -9.60 -3.18 -14.14
N ALA A 126 -10.45 -2.42 -13.49
CA ALA A 126 -10.56 -0.97 -13.69
C ALA A 126 -9.26 -0.24 -13.29
N VAL A 127 -8.71 -0.60 -12.13
CA VAL A 127 -7.46 -0.02 -11.62
C VAL A 127 -6.29 -0.31 -12.56
N ARG A 128 -6.21 -1.50 -13.16
CA ARG A 128 -5.16 -1.84 -14.10
C ARG A 128 -5.16 -0.95 -15.34
N ILE A 129 -6.34 -0.58 -15.85
CA ILE A 129 -6.48 0.36 -16.98
C ILE A 129 -6.02 1.77 -16.56
N ALA A 130 -6.47 2.26 -15.40
CA ALA A 130 -6.07 3.55 -14.86
C ALA A 130 -4.55 3.66 -14.67
N MET A 131 -3.94 2.59 -14.13
CA MET A 131 -2.49 2.49 -13.95
C MET A 131 -1.72 2.46 -15.28
N GLY A 132 -2.29 1.87 -16.32
CA GLY A 132 -1.71 1.92 -17.67
C GLY A 132 -1.49 3.36 -18.12
N PHE A 133 -2.52 4.19 -18.02
CA PHE A 133 -2.43 5.63 -18.34
C PHE A 133 -1.44 6.38 -17.45
N ALA A 134 -1.48 6.15 -16.14
CA ALA A 134 -0.59 6.82 -15.21
C ALA A 134 0.89 6.50 -15.51
N ARG A 135 1.23 5.25 -15.77
CA ARG A 135 2.61 4.83 -16.07
C ARG A 135 3.13 5.45 -17.36
N GLU A 136 2.36 5.42 -18.42
CA GLU A 136 2.77 6.01 -19.71
C GLU A 136 2.89 7.54 -19.65
N ASN A 137 2.26 8.16 -18.67
CA ASN A 137 2.36 9.59 -18.41
C ASN A 137 3.37 9.95 -17.30
N GLY A 138 4.31 9.08 -17.00
CA GLY A 138 5.42 9.35 -16.09
C GLY A 138 5.06 9.25 -14.60
N ILE A 139 3.91 8.64 -14.27
CA ILE A 139 3.48 8.40 -12.90
C ILE A 139 3.50 6.88 -12.63
N PRO A 140 4.68 6.31 -12.34
CA PRO A 140 4.83 4.86 -12.20
C PRO A 140 4.04 4.27 -11.01
N ASN A 141 3.67 5.10 -10.04
CA ASN A 141 3.21 4.67 -8.72
C ASN A 141 1.96 5.42 -8.24
N ALA A 142 0.96 5.61 -9.09
CA ALA A 142 -0.29 6.29 -8.73
C ALA A 142 -1.03 5.62 -7.55
N PHE A 143 -0.69 4.38 -7.19
CA PHE A 143 -1.27 3.67 -6.04
C PHE A 143 -0.80 4.13 -4.67
N ASP A 144 0.42 4.63 -4.53
CA ASP A 144 0.99 4.91 -3.20
C ASP A 144 0.34 6.10 -2.51
N GLU A 145 -0.31 6.95 -3.27
CA GLU A 145 -0.95 8.16 -2.75
C GLU A 145 -2.45 7.98 -2.44
N VAL A 146 -3.03 6.85 -2.80
CA VAL A 146 -4.47 6.56 -2.69
C VAL A 146 -4.99 6.65 -1.26
N ARG A 147 -4.18 6.22 -0.30
CA ARG A 147 -4.61 6.21 1.11
C ARG A 147 -4.51 7.56 1.79
N HIS A 148 -3.93 8.58 1.14
CA HIS A 148 -3.51 9.82 1.78
C HIS A 148 -4.09 11.11 1.19
N ILE A 149 -5.08 11.05 0.27
CA ILE A 149 -5.69 12.28 -0.32
C ILE A 149 -6.13 13.27 0.76
N PHE A 150 -6.58 12.77 1.93
CA PHE A 150 -7.13 13.57 3.04
C PHE A 150 -6.56 13.21 4.41
N GLY A 151 -5.32 12.71 4.49
CA GLY A 151 -4.71 12.22 5.72
C GLY A 151 -5.12 10.77 6.05
N TYR A 152 -4.60 10.24 7.14
CA TYR A 152 -4.68 8.82 7.56
C TYR A 152 -6.10 8.27 7.85
N SER A 153 -7.15 8.93 7.40
CA SER A 153 -8.51 8.45 7.58
C SER A 153 -8.89 7.46 6.49
N ASN A 154 -9.04 6.18 6.83
CA ASN A 154 -9.56 5.11 5.96
C ASN A 154 -10.96 5.40 5.38
N LYS A 155 -11.64 6.46 5.83
CA LYS A 155 -12.97 6.86 5.36
C LYS A 155 -13.01 7.39 3.94
N TYR A 156 -11.88 7.83 3.39
CA TYR A 156 -11.79 8.50 2.09
C TYR A 156 -10.81 7.81 1.14
N GLY A 157 -10.44 6.57 1.43
CA GLY A 157 -9.65 5.75 0.53
C GLY A 157 -10.37 5.58 -0.82
N VAL A 158 -9.63 5.62 -1.91
CA VAL A 158 -10.09 5.34 -3.28
C VAL A 158 -9.20 4.27 -3.89
N ASP A 159 -9.64 3.63 -4.96
CA ASP A 159 -8.90 2.49 -5.54
C ASP A 159 -7.77 2.94 -6.47
N PHE A 160 -7.82 4.17 -6.95
CA PHE A 160 -6.79 4.80 -7.77
C PHE A 160 -6.76 6.30 -7.55
N VAL A 161 -5.55 6.90 -7.54
CA VAL A 161 -5.36 8.35 -7.55
C VAL A 161 -4.13 8.76 -8.34
N ASP A 162 -4.25 9.85 -9.08
CA ASP A 162 -3.17 10.63 -9.65
C ASP A 162 -3.27 12.06 -9.11
N ASN A 163 -2.41 12.39 -8.14
CA ASN A 163 -2.40 13.71 -7.53
C ASN A 163 -1.91 14.82 -8.47
N THR A 164 -1.08 14.49 -9.45
CA THR A 164 -0.56 15.43 -10.42
C THR A 164 -1.68 15.98 -11.29
N ARG A 165 -2.58 15.11 -11.75
CA ARG A 165 -3.72 15.46 -12.61
C ARG A 165 -5.02 15.64 -11.83
N LYS A 166 -4.98 15.49 -10.51
CA LYS A 166 -6.17 15.58 -9.67
C LYS A 166 -7.30 14.66 -10.16
N VAL A 167 -6.98 13.41 -10.45
CA VAL A 167 -7.97 12.39 -10.81
C VAL A 167 -7.90 11.22 -9.85
N CYS A 168 -9.05 10.70 -9.47
CA CYS A 168 -9.16 9.49 -8.67
C CYS A 168 -10.33 8.62 -9.15
N MET A 169 -10.29 7.34 -8.81
CA MET A 169 -11.31 6.36 -9.22
C MET A 169 -11.63 5.42 -8.07
N GLU A 170 -12.88 4.96 -8.01
CA GLU A 170 -13.35 3.98 -7.05
C GLU A 170 -14.38 3.03 -7.69
N TYR A 171 -14.27 1.75 -7.41
CA TYR A 171 -15.27 0.76 -7.72
C TYR A 171 -16.21 0.54 -6.53
N ASN A 172 -17.48 0.83 -6.72
CA ASN A 172 -18.50 0.73 -5.67
C ASN A 172 -19.36 -0.53 -5.89
N GLY A 173 -19.02 -1.60 -5.17
CA GLY A 173 -19.83 -2.82 -5.13
C GLY A 173 -21.07 -2.66 -4.26
N VAL A 174 -22.23 -3.15 -4.72
CA VAL A 174 -23.53 -3.01 -4.03
C VAL A 174 -23.50 -3.62 -2.63
N TYR A 175 -22.77 -4.72 -2.45
CA TYR A 175 -22.65 -5.38 -1.14
C TYR A 175 -22.12 -4.45 -0.04
N TRP A 176 -21.15 -3.60 -0.38
CA TRP A 176 -20.52 -2.70 0.59
C TRP A 176 -21.15 -1.31 0.66
N HIS A 177 -21.84 -0.85 -0.41
CA HIS A 177 -22.28 0.54 -0.58
C HIS A 177 -23.79 0.76 -0.51
N LYS A 178 -24.63 -0.31 -0.56
CA LYS A 178 -26.10 -0.17 -0.58
C LYS A 178 -26.66 0.69 0.56
N ASP A 179 -26.06 0.57 1.77
CA ASP A 179 -26.52 1.27 2.97
C ASP A 179 -25.64 2.51 3.32
N LYS A 180 -24.63 2.83 2.49
CA LYS A 180 -23.65 3.88 2.76
C LYS A 180 -23.87 5.17 1.97
N LYS A 181 -25.03 5.37 1.36
CA LYS A 181 -25.33 6.52 0.48
C LYS A 181 -24.93 7.88 1.06
N ARG A 182 -25.13 8.12 2.38
CA ARG A 182 -24.75 9.40 3.03
C ARG A 182 -23.23 9.54 3.10
N VAL A 183 -22.53 8.47 3.43
CA VAL A 183 -21.06 8.43 3.51
C VAL A 183 -20.45 8.65 2.13
N ASP A 184 -20.97 7.94 1.13
CA ASP A 184 -20.49 8.03 -0.26
C ASP A 184 -20.75 9.43 -0.84
N CYS A 185 -21.91 10.04 -0.54
CA CYS A 185 -22.21 11.41 -0.94
C CYS A 185 -21.24 12.41 -0.28
N TYR A 186 -20.97 12.26 1.00
CA TYR A 186 -20.03 13.12 1.72
C TYR A 186 -18.62 12.97 1.18
N LYS A 187 -18.18 11.73 0.92
CA LYS A 187 -16.90 11.43 0.26
C LYS A 187 -16.79 12.10 -1.10
N PHE A 188 -17.84 11.95 -1.94
CA PHE A 188 -17.91 12.59 -3.25
C PHE A 188 -17.73 14.11 -3.15
N ILE A 189 -18.47 14.78 -2.26
CA ILE A 189 -18.36 16.24 -2.07
C ILE A 189 -16.95 16.63 -1.63
N LYS A 190 -16.35 15.89 -0.70
CA LYS A 190 -15.00 16.18 -0.20
C LYS A 190 -13.95 16.08 -1.31
N ILE A 191 -14.00 15.02 -2.10
CA ILE A 191 -13.09 14.78 -3.22
C ILE A 191 -13.25 15.88 -4.28
N HIS A 192 -14.49 16.21 -4.63
CA HIS A 192 -14.81 17.27 -5.58
C HIS A 192 -14.31 18.64 -5.11
N ASN A 193 -14.55 19.00 -3.83
CA ASN A 193 -14.08 20.26 -3.26
C ASN A 193 -12.56 20.38 -3.17
N ALA A 194 -11.85 19.25 -3.15
CA ALA A 194 -10.39 19.21 -3.23
C ALA A 194 -9.87 19.35 -4.68
N GLY A 195 -10.76 19.55 -5.65
CA GLY A 195 -10.44 19.79 -7.05
C GLY A 195 -10.10 18.53 -7.85
N TYR A 196 -10.53 17.35 -7.35
CA TYR A 196 -10.31 16.09 -8.09
C TYR A 196 -11.48 15.78 -9.02
N THR A 197 -11.15 15.27 -10.20
CA THR A 197 -12.08 14.50 -11.03
C THR A 197 -12.25 13.14 -10.40
N PHE A 198 -13.47 12.78 -10.01
CA PHE A 198 -13.76 11.52 -9.33
C PHE A 198 -14.56 10.59 -10.22
N ILE A 199 -13.91 9.57 -10.77
CA ILE A 199 -14.54 8.52 -11.57
C ILE A 199 -15.05 7.46 -10.61
N ARG A 200 -16.37 7.15 -10.66
CA ARG A 200 -16.94 6.06 -9.88
C ARG A 200 -17.57 5.02 -10.79
N ILE A 201 -17.23 3.76 -10.54
CA ILE A 201 -17.85 2.62 -11.20
C ILE A 201 -18.86 2.04 -10.23
N LEU A 202 -20.12 2.06 -10.60
CA LEU A 202 -21.24 1.74 -9.71
C LEU A 202 -21.91 0.44 -10.16
N GLU A 203 -22.00 -0.54 -9.28
CA GLU A 203 -22.85 -1.71 -9.51
C GLU A 203 -24.33 -1.32 -9.57
N PRO A 204 -25.17 -2.16 -10.24
CA PRO A 204 -26.59 -1.89 -10.40
C PRO A 204 -27.29 -1.65 -9.06
N GLY A 205 -28.07 -0.57 -8.98
CA GLY A 205 -28.83 -0.19 -7.77
C GLY A 205 -28.15 0.90 -6.93
N LEU A 206 -26.89 1.21 -7.18
CA LEU A 206 -26.22 2.34 -6.53
C LEU A 206 -26.57 3.67 -7.22
N LYS A 207 -26.59 4.76 -6.44
CA LYS A 207 -26.98 6.08 -6.93
C LYS A 207 -25.78 6.82 -7.53
N ALA A 208 -25.91 7.24 -8.79
CA ALA A 208 -25.00 8.19 -9.42
C ALA A 208 -25.18 9.61 -8.83
N PHE A 209 -24.07 10.34 -8.68
CA PHE A 209 -24.00 11.74 -8.28
C PHE A 209 -23.54 12.65 -9.41
N ASP A 210 -22.71 12.13 -10.30
CA ASP A 210 -22.18 12.81 -11.48
C ASP A 210 -22.58 12.08 -12.76
N LYS A 211 -23.09 12.79 -13.76
CA LYS A 211 -23.52 12.18 -15.02
C LYS A 211 -22.37 11.84 -15.95
N LYS A 212 -21.23 12.53 -15.81
CA LYS A 212 -20.08 12.37 -16.69
C LYS A 212 -19.12 11.30 -16.16
N TYR A 213 -18.86 11.32 -14.88
CA TYR A 213 -17.80 10.49 -14.27
C TYR A 213 -18.31 9.28 -13.48
N ASP A 214 -19.62 9.14 -13.31
CA ASP A 214 -20.22 7.94 -12.73
C ASP A 214 -20.61 6.95 -13.83
N ILE A 215 -19.95 5.81 -13.86
CA ILE A 215 -20.25 4.71 -14.79
C ILE A 215 -21.13 3.71 -14.08
N VAL A 216 -22.42 3.71 -14.35
CA VAL A 216 -23.35 2.72 -13.80
C VAL A 216 -23.33 1.47 -14.68
N LEU A 217 -23.01 0.32 -14.08
CA LEU A 217 -23.07 -0.96 -14.77
C LEU A 217 -24.52 -1.34 -15.07
N PRO A 218 -24.79 -2.08 -16.17
CA PRO A 218 -26.14 -2.43 -16.57
C PRO A 218 -26.80 -3.39 -15.57
N LYS A 219 -28.14 -3.37 -15.53
CA LYS A 219 -28.93 -4.15 -14.55
C LYS A 219 -28.68 -5.66 -14.59
N ASN A 220 -28.28 -6.20 -15.73
CA ASN A 220 -27.95 -7.61 -15.91
C ASN A 220 -26.50 -7.94 -15.53
N TYR A 221 -25.73 -6.97 -15.03
CA TYR A 221 -24.39 -7.25 -14.52
C TYR A 221 -24.47 -8.10 -13.25
N LYS A 222 -23.74 -9.20 -13.24
CA LYS A 222 -23.54 -10.07 -12.09
C LYS A 222 -22.22 -10.80 -12.26
N HIS A 223 -21.44 -10.87 -11.19
CA HIS A 223 -20.19 -11.63 -11.18
C HIS A 223 -20.38 -13.08 -11.64
N GLY A 224 -19.51 -13.54 -12.54
CA GLY A 224 -19.49 -14.92 -13.00
C GLY A 224 -20.63 -15.30 -13.95
N ASN A 225 -21.44 -14.34 -14.41
CA ASN A 225 -22.45 -14.65 -15.42
C ASN A 225 -21.88 -14.56 -16.86
N GLU A 226 -22.61 -15.08 -17.81
CA GLU A 226 -22.23 -15.10 -19.23
C GLU A 226 -22.02 -13.71 -19.86
N TYR A 227 -22.58 -12.66 -19.27
CA TYR A 227 -22.50 -11.29 -19.76
C TYR A 227 -21.33 -10.51 -19.14
N GLU A 228 -20.66 -11.04 -18.09
CA GLU A 228 -19.63 -10.31 -17.34
C GLU A 228 -18.52 -9.83 -18.27
N SER A 229 -17.96 -10.69 -19.10
CA SER A 229 -16.84 -10.33 -19.98
C SER A 229 -17.19 -9.16 -20.89
N LYS A 230 -18.32 -9.23 -21.59
CA LYS A 230 -18.77 -8.16 -22.48
C LYS A 230 -19.05 -6.85 -21.75
N ILE A 231 -19.64 -6.91 -20.55
CA ILE A 231 -19.92 -5.73 -19.74
C ILE A 231 -18.62 -5.09 -19.26
N MET A 232 -17.66 -5.89 -18.83
CA MET A 232 -16.36 -5.39 -18.37
C MET A 232 -15.53 -4.82 -19.52
N GLU A 233 -15.53 -5.42 -20.70
CA GLU A 233 -14.88 -4.85 -21.89
C GLU A 233 -15.49 -3.48 -22.26
N ASN A 234 -16.82 -3.37 -22.24
CA ASN A 234 -17.50 -2.07 -22.46
C ASN A 234 -17.14 -1.04 -21.38
N LEU A 235 -17.00 -1.46 -20.13
CA LEU A 235 -16.48 -0.61 -19.05
C LEU A 235 -15.04 -0.17 -19.37
N GLY A 236 -14.19 -1.10 -19.81
CA GLY A 236 -12.81 -0.81 -20.19
C GLY A 236 -12.71 0.26 -21.27
N TYR A 237 -13.49 0.16 -22.34
CA TYR A 237 -13.53 1.19 -23.40
C TYR A 237 -14.01 2.54 -22.87
N LYS A 238 -15.02 2.58 -21.99
CA LYS A 238 -15.46 3.83 -21.36
C LYS A 238 -14.38 4.45 -20.49
N LEU A 239 -13.67 3.63 -19.69
CA LEU A 239 -12.54 4.10 -18.89
C LEU A 239 -11.43 4.67 -19.76
N ILE A 240 -11.04 3.98 -20.84
CA ILE A 240 -10.06 4.47 -21.79
C ILE A 240 -10.49 5.85 -22.31
N SER A 241 -11.72 5.99 -22.78
CA SER A 241 -12.22 7.27 -23.31
C SER A 241 -12.16 8.41 -22.28
N LEU A 242 -12.53 8.14 -21.02
CA LEU A 242 -12.43 9.12 -19.93
C LEU A 242 -10.99 9.48 -19.61
N PHE A 243 -10.11 8.50 -19.54
CA PHE A 243 -8.70 8.74 -19.25
C PHE A 243 -8.00 9.45 -20.42
N GLU A 244 -8.33 9.14 -21.68
CA GLU A 244 -7.84 9.89 -22.84
C GLU A 244 -8.19 11.38 -22.73
N GLU A 245 -9.42 11.69 -22.33
CA GLU A 245 -9.86 13.06 -22.12
C GLU A 245 -9.11 13.73 -20.95
N ILE A 246 -9.05 13.07 -19.78
CA ILE A 246 -8.43 13.63 -18.57
C ILE A 246 -6.93 13.83 -18.75
N TYR A 247 -6.26 12.88 -19.39
CA TYR A 247 -4.81 12.92 -19.59
C TYR A 247 -4.41 13.71 -20.83
N ASN A 248 -5.38 14.07 -21.68
CA ASN A 248 -5.14 14.60 -23.01
C ASN A 248 -4.10 13.76 -23.79
N TYR A 249 -4.27 12.44 -23.72
CA TYR A 249 -3.32 11.44 -24.21
C TYR A 249 -4.06 10.24 -24.80
N LYS A 250 -3.72 9.85 -26.02
CA LYS A 250 -4.34 8.70 -26.69
C LYS A 250 -3.77 7.38 -26.15
N ALA A 251 -4.66 6.45 -25.86
CA ALA A 251 -4.29 5.13 -25.40
C ALA A 251 -3.39 4.42 -26.42
N THR A 252 -2.24 3.97 -25.97
CA THR A 252 -1.34 3.13 -26.78
C THR A 252 -1.95 1.74 -27.01
N PRO A 253 -1.43 0.98 -27.99
CA PRO A 253 -1.84 -0.42 -28.18
C PRO A 253 -1.71 -1.26 -26.90
N GLU A 254 -0.73 -0.96 -26.04
CA GLU A 254 -0.51 -1.63 -24.77
C GLU A 254 -1.65 -1.35 -23.79
N ILE A 255 -2.09 -0.11 -23.65
CA ILE A 255 -3.25 0.25 -22.83
C ILE A 255 -4.52 -0.37 -23.42
N GLN A 256 -4.70 -0.33 -24.74
CA GLN A 256 -5.89 -0.90 -25.40
C GLN A 256 -6.02 -2.41 -25.16
N LYS A 257 -4.91 -3.16 -25.11
CA LYS A 257 -4.91 -4.58 -24.77
C LYS A 257 -5.41 -4.85 -23.35
N LEU A 258 -5.32 -3.89 -22.43
CA LEU A 258 -5.82 -4.08 -21.06
C LEU A 258 -7.34 -4.22 -20.98
N VAL A 259 -8.07 -3.88 -22.04
CA VAL A 259 -9.53 -4.03 -22.12
C VAL A 259 -9.95 -5.47 -22.31
N ASP A 260 -9.09 -6.34 -22.84
CA ASP A 260 -9.40 -7.77 -22.98
C ASP A 260 -9.63 -8.42 -21.61
N PHE A 261 -10.91 -8.62 -21.28
CA PHE A 261 -11.27 -9.14 -19.98
C PHE A 261 -10.89 -10.62 -19.80
N LYS A 262 -10.85 -11.40 -20.87
CA LYS A 262 -10.43 -12.81 -20.81
C LYS A 262 -8.93 -12.94 -20.52
N GLU A 263 -8.10 -12.09 -21.13
CA GLU A 263 -6.69 -12.02 -20.80
C GLU A 263 -6.46 -11.49 -19.38
N PHE A 264 -7.27 -10.54 -18.95
CA PHE A 264 -7.27 -10.09 -17.55
C PHE A 264 -7.65 -11.23 -16.58
N GLU A 265 -8.65 -12.05 -16.87
CA GLU A 265 -9.04 -13.19 -16.01
C GLU A 265 -7.89 -14.18 -15.84
N LYS A 266 -7.20 -14.54 -16.92
CA LYS A 266 -6.01 -15.41 -16.87
C LYS A 266 -4.93 -14.81 -15.96
N TRP A 267 -4.65 -13.53 -16.14
CA TRP A 267 -3.68 -12.81 -15.29
C TRP A 267 -4.13 -12.79 -13.83
N TYR A 268 -5.41 -12.49 -13.57
CA TYR A 268 -5.97 -12.40 -12.23
C TYR A 268 -5.93 -13.73 -11.49
N ASP A 269 -6.17 -14.83 -12.17
CA ASP A 269 -6.08 -16.17 -11.60
C ASP A 269 -4.64 -16.53 -11.20
N ILE A 270 -3.67 -16.18 -12.05
CA ILE A 270 -2.24 -16.35 -11.73
C ILE A 270 -1.86 -15.47 -10.52
N TYR A 271 -2.28 -14.23 -10.54
CA TYR A 271 -2.06 -13.27 -9.46
C TYR A 271 -2.63 -13.79 -8.12
N ARG A 272 -3.87 -14.25 -8.10
CA ARG A 272 -4.50 -14.83 -6.90
C ARG A 272 -3.77 -16.07 -6.39
N LYS A 273 -3.36 -16.96 -7.27
CA LYS A 273 -2.60 -18.16 -6.89
C LYS A 273 -1.26 -17.80 -6.23
N ARG A 274 -0.55 -16.82 -6.78
CA ARG A 274 0.72 -16.33 -6.20
C ARG A 274 0.52 -15.76 -4.79
N ILE A 275 -0.49 -14.93 -4.60
CA ILE A 275 -0.78 -14.34 -3.29
C ILE A 275 -1.19 -15.42 -2.28
N SER A 276 -2.04 -16.36 -2.67
CA SER A 276 -2.47 -17.47 -1.80
C SER A 276 -1.29 -18.36 -1.41
N ALA A 277 -0.40 -18.69 -2.34
CA ALA A 277 0.80 -19.49 -2.08
C ALA A 277 1.74 -18.77 -1.08
N LYS A 278 1.98 -17.46 -1.28
CA LYS A 278 2.80 -16.66 -0.36
C LYS A 278 2.16 -16.54 1.04
N ALA A 279 0.85 -16.41 1.13
CA ALA A 279 0.14 -16.38 2.43
C ALA A 279 0.31 -17.71 3.19
N THR A 280 0.23 -18.83 2.49
CA THR A 280 0.44 -20.17 3.08
C THR A 280 1.90 -20.37 3.51
N GLU A 281 2.85 -19.94 2.70
CA GLU A 281 4.28 -20.00 3.02
C GLU A 281 4.63 -19.14 4.24
N ASN A 282 4.06 -17.95 4.35
CA ASN A 282 4.26 -17.07 5.50
C ASN A 282 3.60 -17.64 6.77
N ALA A 283 2.42 -18.25 6.66
CA ALA A 283 1.77 -18.92 7.80
C ALA A 283 2.61 -20.10 8.30
N ALA A 284 3.21 -20.90 7.41
CA ALA A 284 4.09 -22.00 7.75
C ALA A 284 5.39 -21.54 8.44
N LYS A 285 5.96 -20.40 8.05
CA LYS A 285 7.14 -19.80 8.69
C LYS A 285 6.84 -19.22 10.07
N CYS A 286 5.58 -18.85 10.37
CA CYS A 286 5.17 -18.37 11.70
C CYS A 286 4.90 -19.50 12.70
N THR A 287 4.74 -20.74 12.23
CA THR A 287 4.46 -21.92 13.09
C THR A 287 5.68 -22.82 13.32
N ALA A 288 6.80 -22.53 12.69
CA ALA A 288 8.10 -23.18 12.87
C ALA A 288 9.04 -22.30 13.72
#